data_8f02ba7eb8d6a457f26c7b9d4309c318
#
_entry.id   8f02ba7eb8d6a457f26c7b9d4309c318
#
_cell.length_a   1.000
_cell.length_b   1.000
_cell.length_c   1.000
_cell.angle_alpha   90.00
_cell.angle_beta   90.00
_cell.angle_gamma   90.00
#
_symmetry.space_group_name_H-M   'P 1'
#
loop_
_entity.id
_entity.type
_entity.pdbx_description
1 polymer ?
#
loop_
_entity_poly.entity_id
_entity_poly.type
_entity_poly.pdbx_seq_one_letter_code
_entity_poly.pdbx_strand_id
1 'polypeptide(L)'
;MNRQMTCGTSGISFQNPVFIQSCASVVGQKEGEGPLGTCFDSICEDPMFGTDTWEAAESTLQKQAALLAIQKAGLTCSDIRLLFAGDLLAQTAASSFGTADLEIPFYGLFGACSTMGESLSLGSMCIQGGYGKHILCATSSHFASAEKEFRFPLGYGNQRPLS
;
A
#
# COMPACT_ATOMS: atom_id res chain seq x y z
N MET A 1 -20.80 -26.37 -13.94
CA MET A 1 -19.49 -26.77 -14.49
C MET A 1 -18.44 -25.93 -13.84
N ASN A 2 -17.68 -26.45 -12.85
CA ASN A 2 -16.60 -25.70 -12.19
C ASN A 2 -15.48 -25.49 -13.21
N ARG A 3 -15.36 -24.30 -13.75
CA ARG A 3 -14.20 -23.92 -14.53
C ARG A 3 -12.99 -23.79 -13.58
N GLN A 4 -11.94 -24.50 -13.89
CA GLN A 4 -10.67 -24.43 -13.17
C GLN A 4 -10.13 -23.00 -13.27
N MET A 5 -9.86 -22.37 -12.11
CA MET A 5 -9.31 -21.01 -12.03
C MET A 5 -7.78 -20.97 -12.10
N THR A 6 -7.12 -22.12 -12.20
CA THR A 6 -5.67 -22.21 -12.33
C THR A 6 -5.25 -22.11 -13.79
N CYS A 7 -4.21 -21.35 -14.07
CA CYS A 7 -3.61 -21.20 -15.40
C CYS A 7 -2.14 -21.61 -15.31
N GLY A 8 -1.78 -22.72 -15.93
CA GLY A 8 -0.44 -23.30 -15.76
C GLY A 8 -0.19 -23.75 -14.32
N THR A 9 1.06 -23.63 -13.87
CA THR A 9 1.49 -24.05 -12.52
C THR A 9 1.38 -22.95 -11.48
N SER A 10 1.33 -21.69 -11.87
CA SER A 10 1.44 -20.54 -10.95
C SER A 10 0.48 -19.40 -11.26
N GLY A 11 -0.34 -19.52 -12.29
CA GLY A 11 -1.28 -18.48 -12.71
C GLY A 11 -2.69 -18.72 -12.20
N ILE A 12 -3.42 -17.61 -12.04
CA ILE A 12 -4.85 -17.62 -11.73
C ILE A 12 -5.58 -16.89 -12.86
N SER A 13 -6.66 -17.50 -13.36
CA SER A 13 -7.55 -16.90 -14.34
C SER A 13 -8.95 -16.83 -13.77
N PHE A 14 -9.50 -15.63 -13.70
CA PHE A 14 -10.85 -15.44 -13.18
C PHE A 14 -11.90 -15.68 -14.25
N GLN A 15 -13.06 -16.23 -13.85
CA GLN A 15 -14.19 -16.46 -14.76
C GLN A 15 -14.80 -15.15 -15.25
N ASN A 16 -14.91 -14.18 -14.34
CA ASN A 16 -15.33 -12.85 -14.64
C ASN A 16 -14.13 -11.90 -14.46
N PRO A 17 -13.93 -10.93 -15.35
CA PRO A 17 -12.81 -10.01 -15.21
C PRO A 17 -12.96 -9.15 -13.95
N VAL A 18 -11.86 -8.96 -13.24
CA VAL A 18 -11.74 -8.00 -12.15
C VAL A 18 -10.95 -6.80 -12.68
N PHE A 19 -11.43 -5.61 -12.41
CA PHE A 19 -10.86 -4.38 -12.95
C PHE A 19 -10.28 -3.51 -11.84
N ILE A 20 -9.19 -2.82 -12.15
CA ILE A 20 -8.71 -1.72 -11.35
C ILE A 20 -9.57 -0.50 -11.71
N GLN A 21 -10.41 -0.05 -10.77
CA GLN A 21 -11.34 1.06 -10.98
C GLN A 21 -10.62 2.41 -10.91
N SER A 22 -9.66 2.54 -10.01
CA SER A 22 -8.80 3.71 -9.85
C SER A 22 -7.45 3.31 -9.27
N CYS A 23 -6.49 4.19 -9.41
CA CYS A 23 -5.21 4.10 -8.72
C CYS A 23 -4.75 5.49 -8.28
N ALA A 24 -3.93 5.55 -7.25
CA ALA A 24 -3.32 6.78 -6.78
C ALA A 24 -1.89 6.53 -6.30
N SER A 25 -1.07 7.56 -6.46
CA SER A 25 0.32 7.59 -6.04
C SER A 25 0.63 8.89 -5.29
N VAL A 26 1.22 8.74 -4.10
CA VAL A 26 1.72 9.86 -3.29
C VAL A 26 3.20 9.61 -3.05
N VAL A 27 4.04 10.59 -3.33
CA VAL A 27 5.49 10.44 -3.29
C VAL A 27 6.15 11.62 -2.60
N GLY A 28 7.41 11.45 -2.19
CA GLY A 28 8.25 12.51 -1.66
C GLY A 28 8.88 13.36 -2.77
N GLN A 29 9.56 14.43 -2.37
CA GLN A 29 10.19 15.41 -3.25
C GLN A 29 11.14 14.76 -4.28
N LYS A 30 12.02 13.85 -3.85
CA LYS A 30 13.02 13.23 -4.75
C LYS A 30 12.40 12.44 -5.89
N GLU A 31 11.29 11.75 -5.65
CA GLU A 31 10.55 11.08 -6.70
C GLU A 31 9.87 12.08 -7.63
N GLY A 32 9.35 13.19 -7.06
CA GLY A 32 8.78 14.29 -7.84
C GLY A 32 9.78 14.99 -8.76
N GLU A 33 11.03 15.09 -8.35
CA GLU A 33 12.15 15.64 -9.15
C GLU A 33 12.68 14.64 -10.19
N GLY A 34 12.29 13.38 -10.08
CA GLY A 34 12.72 12.31 -10.97
C GLY A 34 12.03 12.34 -12.34
N PRO A 35 12.46 11.45 -13.25
CA PRO A 35 11.93 11.42 -14.63
C PRO A 35 10.43 11.08 -14.71
N LEU A 36 9.85 10.52 -13.68
CA LEU A 36 8.42 10.18 -13.60
C LEU A 36 7.62 11.18 -12.75
N GLY A 37 8.21 12.30 -12.33
CA GLY A 37 7.58 13.27 -11.42
C GLY A 37 6.19 13.72 -11.86
N THR A 38 5.99 13.93 -13.16
CA THR A 38 4.69 14.34 -13.71
C THR A 38 3.63 13.23 -13.75
N CYS A 39 4.02 11.98 -13.44
CA CYS A 39 3.12 10.83 -13.45
C CYS A 39 2.47 10.57 -12.08
N PHE A 40 2.99 11.18 -11.02
CA PHE A 40 2.46 11.00 -9.68
C PHE A 40 1.28 11.93 -9.41
N ASP A 41 0.31 11.45 -8.65
CA ASP A 41 -0.90 12.23 -8.33
C ASP A 41 -0.64 13.31 -7.28
N SER A 42 0.26 13.07 -6.35
CA SER A 42 0.63 14.02 -5.30
C SER A 42 2.11 13.89 -4.92
N ILE A 43 2.76 15.02 -4.78
CA ILE A 43 4.16 15.12 -4.35
C ILE A 43 4.18 15.95 -3.07
N CYS A 44 4.77 15.39 -2.01
CA CYS A 44 4.98 16.09 -0.74
C CYS A 44 6.45 16.50 -0.61
N GLU A 45 6.72 17.79 -0.46
CA GLU A 45 8.07 18.31 -0.28
C GLU A 45 8.61 18.04 1.13
N ASP A 46 7.70 17.98 2.12
CA ASP A 46 8.07 17.64 3.50
C ASP A 46 8.21 16.15 3.68
N PRO A 47 9.43 15.62 3.92
CA PRO A 47 9.62 14.18 4.12
C PRO A 47 8.96 13.64 5.40
N MET A 48 8.61 14.52 6.35
CA MET A 48 7.88 14.14 7.56
C MET A 48 6.36 14.12 7.37
N PHE A 49 5.85 14.57 6.22
CA PHE A 49 4.41 14.63 5.96
C PHE A 49 3.62 15.34 7.08
N GLY A 50 4.22 16.37 7.68
CA GLY A 50 3.63 17.14 8.78
C GLY A 50 3.55 16.40 10.12
N THR A 51 4.33 15.33 10.30
CA THR A 51 4.34 14.53 11.54
C THR A 51 5.68 14.62 12.26
N ASP A 52 5.78 14.05 13.46
CA ASP A 52 6.97 14.13 14.31
C ASP A 52 7.88 12.88 14.24
N THR A 53 7.44 11.82 13.55
CA THR A 53 8.19 10.56 13.43
C THR A 53 8.13 10.01 12.01
N TRP A 54 9.18 9.26 11.62
CA TRP A 54 9.23 8.64 10.29
C TRP A 54 8.14 7.60 10.08
N GLU A 55 7.78 6.87 11.13
CA GLU A 55 6.71 5.89 11.10
C GLU A 55 5.34 6.55 10.88
N ALA A 56 5.09 7.68 11.54
CA ALA A 56 3.88 8.47 11.33
C ALA A 56 3.85 9.12 9.94
N ALA A 57 5.02 9.53 9.43
CA ALA A 57 5.15 10.04 8.06
C ALA A 57 4.72 8.98 7.04
N GLU A 58 5.20 7.74 7.17
CA GLU A 58 4.79 6.65 6.29
C GLU A 58 3.31 6.31 6.43
N SER A 59 2.77 6.30 7.66
CA SER A 59 1.33 6.12 7.90
C SER A 59 0.49 7.18 7.17
N THR A 60 0.92 8.44 7.24
CA THR A 60 0.25 9.57 6.59
C THR A 60 0.32 9.47 5.08
N LEU A 61 1.50 9.14 4.52
CA LEU A 61 1.70 8.92 3.09
C LEU A 61 0.75 7.83 2.56
N GLN A 62 0.70 6.68 3.22
CA GLN A 62 -0.15 5.57 2.80
C GLN A 62 -1.64 5.93 2.88
N LYS A 63 -2.04 6.59 3.97
CA LYS A 63 -3.42 7.06 4.14
C LYS A 63 -3.83 8.04 3.05
N GLN A 64 -2.97 9.00 2.70
CA GLN A 64 -3.25 9.95 1.63
C GLN A 64 -3.44 9.24 0.29
N ALA A 65 -2.58 8.27 -0.04
CA ALA A 65 -2.72 7.48 -1.26
C ALA A 65 -4.03 6.68 -1.28
N ALA A 66 -4.39 6.06 -0.16
CA ALA A 66 -5.64 5.31 0.00
C ALA A 66 -6.87 6.20 -0.23
N LEU A 67 -6.94 7.34 0.45
CA LEU A 67 -8.04 8.30 0.32
C LEU A 67 -8.13 8.88 -1.10
N LEU A 68 -7.01 9.19 -1.72
CA LEU A 68 -6.96 9.71 -3.08
C LEU A 68 -7.47 8.66 -4.10
N ALA A 69 -7.11 7.39 -3.92
CA ALA A 69 -7.62 6.32 -4.78
C ALA A 69 -9.14 6.16 -4.64
N ILE A 70 -9.68 6.21 -3.40
CA ILE A 70 -11.12 6.17 -3.14
C ILE A 70 -11.81 7.36 -3.79
N GLN A 71 -11.28 8.57 -3.62
CA GLN A 71 -11.83 9.80 -4.21
C GLN A 71 -11.84 9.73 -5.74
N LYS A 72 -10.76 9.30 -6.38
CA LYS A 72 -10.66 9.14 -7.84
C LYS A 72 -11.65 8.12 -8.37
N ALA A 73 -12.03 7.12 -7.58
CA ALA A 73 -13.08 6.17 -7.93
C ALA A 73 -14.50 6.74 -7.81
N GLY A 74 -14.66 7.94 -7.23
CA GLY A 74 -15.97 8.51 -6.90
C GLY A 74 -16.68 7.76 -5.76
N LEU A 75 -15.90 7.13 -4.87
CA LEU A 75 -16.38 6.33 -3.75
C LEU A 75 -16.07 7.00 -2.40
N THR A 76 -16.64 6.44 -1.35
CA THR A 76 -16.36 6.76 0.05
C THR A 76 -15.76 5.55 0.77
N CYS A 77 -15.19 5.73 1.96
CA CYS A 77 -14.67 4.62 2.76
C CYS A 77 -15.74 3.55 3.04
N SER A 78 -16.99 3.95 3.20
CA SER A 78 -18.12 3.02 3.45
C SER A 78 -18.46 2.12 2.25
N ASP A 79 -18.02 2.48 1.04
CA ASP A 79 -18.19 1.66 -0.15
C ASP A 79 -17.14 0.56 -0.27
N ILE A 80 -16.05 0.67 0.49
CA ILE A 80 -14.93 -0.28 0.48
C ILE A 80 -15.21 -1.40 1.48
N ARG A 81 -15.24 -2.62 1.00
CA ARG A 81 -15.58 -3.78 1.85
C ARG A 81 -14.40 -4.30 2.67
N LEU A 82 -13.20 -4.29 2.09
CA LEU A 82 -11.97 -4.80 2.69
C LEU A 82 -10.79 -3.94 2.22
N LEU A 83 -9.80 -3.81 3.09
CA LEU A 83 -8.50 -3.21 2.78
C LEU A 83 -7.40 -4.25 2.98
N PHE A 84 -6.66 -4.52 1.92
CA PHE A 84 -5.39 -5.24 1.96
C PHE A 84 -4.25 -4.25 1.86
N ALA A 85 -3.46 -4.10 2.90
CA ALA A 85 -2.33 -3.18 2.85
C ALA A 85 -1.12 -3.70 3.62
N GLY A 86 0.04 -3.17 3.27
CA GLY A 86 1.28 -3.48 3.94
C GLY A 86 2.35 -2.45 3.67
N ASP A 87 3.36 -2.51 4.50
CA ASP A 87 4.53 -1.65 4.50
C ASP A 87 5.77 -2.48 4.89
N LEU A 88 6.90 -1.83 5.07
CA LEU A 88 8.16 -2.50 5.42
C LEU A 88 8.44 -2.53 6.93
N LEU A 89 7.63 -1.87 7.74
CA LEU A 89 7.83 -1.82 9.18
C LEU A 89 7.36 -3.11 9.87
N ALA A 90 7.97 -3.43 11.00
CA ALA A 90 7.57 -4.57 11.80
C ALA A 90 6.07 -4.53 12.11
N GLN A 91 5.41 -5.66 11.93
CA GLN A 91 3.98 -5.84 12.19
C GLN A 91 3.06 -4.94 11.34
N THR A 92 3.52 -4.49 10.17
CA THR A 92 2.77 -3.56 9.31
C THR A 92 2.32 -2.30 10.06
N ALA A 93 3.23 -1.72 10.84
CA ALA A 93 2.90 -0.62 11.76
C ALA A 93 2.37 0.60 11.02
N ALA A 94 2.99 0.99 9.91
CA ALA A 94 2.53 2.15 9.15
C ALA A 94 1.12 1.93 8.58
N SER A 95 0.84 0.77 8.01
CA SER A 95 -0.48 0.42 7.48
C SER A 95 -1.53 0.35 8.57
N SER A 96 -1.22 -0.29 9.70
CA SER A 96 -2.16 -0.46 10.81
C SER A 96 -2.60 0.88 11.41
N PHE A 97 -1.65 1.78 11.69
CA PHE A 97 -1.95 3.09 12.25
C PHE A 97 -2.50 4.06 11.20
N GLY A 98 -1.97 4.03 9.98
CA GLY A 98 -2.38 4.95 8.91
C GLY A 98 -3.79 4.73 8.40
N THR A 99 -4.32 3.51 8.53
CA THR A 99 -5.66 3.17 8.01
C THR A 99 -6.71 2.96 9.09
N ALA A 100 -6.34 3.04 10.37
CA ALA A 100 -7.24 2.74 11.49
C ALA A 100 -8.52 3.57 11.49
N ASP A 101 -8.45 4.84 11.15
CA ASP A 101 -9.57 5.76 11.14
C ASP A 101 -10.39 5.74 9.84
N LEU A 102 -10.03 4.92 8.87
CA LEU A 102 -10.82 4.70 7.66
C LEU A 102 -12.04 3.81 7.93
N GLU A 103 -12.06 3.12 9.07
CA GLU A 103 -13.13 2.18 9.49
C GLU A 103 -13.40 1.07 8.45
N ILE A 104 -12.40 0.72 7.67
CA ILE A 104 -12.46 -0.37 6.69
C ILE A 104 -11.81 -1.62 7.32
N PRO A 105 -12.45 -2.80 7.26
CA PRO A 105 -11.83 -4.04 7.73
C PRO A 105 -10.47 -4.26 7.07
N PHE A 106 -9.41 -4.30 7.87
CA PHE A 106 -8.02 -4.30 7.44
C PHE A 106 -7.37 -5.68 7.55
N TYR A 107 -6.66 -6.06 6.51
CA TYR A 107 -5.80 -7.23 6.46
C TYR A 107 -4.37 -6.78 6.15
N GLY A 108 -3.49 -6.91 7.16
CA GLY A 108 -2.07 -6.58 7.02
C GLY A 108 -1.32 -7.64 6.24
N LEU A 109 -0.57 -7.20 5.23
CA LEU A 109 0.28 -8.04 4.41
C LEU A 109 1.76 -7.67 4.64
N PHE A 110 2.60 -8.67 4.77
CA PHE A 110 4.03 -8.46 5.00
C PHE A 110 4.89 -9.22 3.99
N GLY A 111 4.76 -8.82 2.73
CA GLY A 111 5.49 -9.40 1.59
C GLY A 111 6.62 -8.52 1.05
N ALA A 112 6.99 -7.45 1.76
CA ALA A 112 7.96 -6.45 1.29
C ALA A 112 7.65 -5.99 -0.14
N CYS A 113 8.53 -6.17 -1.09
CA CYS A 113 8.34 -5.74 -2.48
C CYS A 113 7.19 -6.46 -3.21
N SER A 114 6.72 -7.61 -2.71
CA SER A 114 5.60 -8.36 -3.29
C SER A 114 4.23 -7.91 -2.77
N THR A 115 4.17 -7.07 -1.74
CA THR A 115 2.92 -6.68 -1.06
C THR A 115 1.84 -6.14 -2.01
N MET A 116 2.21 -5.31 -2.99
CA MET A 116 1.24 -4.80 -3.96
C MET A 116 0.66 -5.92 -4.83
N GLY A 117 1.49 -6.81 -5.36
CA GLY A 117 1.03 -7.95 -6.14
C GLY A 117 0.18 -8.93 -5.33
N GLU A 118 0.57 -9.16 -4.08
CA GLU A 118 -0.16 -9.99 -3.13
C GLU A 118 -1.54 -9.39 -2.82
N SER A 119 -1.61 -8.10 -2.49
CA SER A 119 -2.87 -7.40 -2.19
C SER A 119 -3.84 -7.42 -3.38
N LEU A 120 -3.35 -7.16 -4.59
CA LEU A 120 -4.14 -7.22 -5.81
C LEU A 120 -4.67 -8.63 -6.09
N SER A 121 -3.85 -9.66 -5.84
CA SER A 121 -4.24 -11.06 -6.01
C SER A 121 -5.34 -11.45 -5.02
N LEU A 122 -5.15 -11.15 -3.73
CA LEU A 122 -6.14 -11.43 -2.68
C LEU A 122 -7.42 -10.62 -2.88
N GLY A 123 -7.31 -9.34 -3.21
CA GLY A 123 -8.46 -8.49 -3.52
C GLY A 123 -9.28 -9.03 -4.69
N SER A 124 -8.61 -9.47 -5.74
CA SER A 124 -9.28 -10.09 -6.89
C SER A 124 -9.98 -11.39 -6.55
N MET A 125 -9.36 -12.25 -5.73
CA MET A 125 -9.97 -13.47 -5.22
C MET A 125 -11.22 -13.18 -4.38
N CYS A 126 -11.15 -12.16 -3.52
CA CYS A 126 -12.30 -11.75 -2.70
C CYS A 126 -13.47 -11.24 -3.55
N ILE A 127 -13.21 -10.46 -4.60
CA ILE A 127 -14.24 -10.01 -5.54
C ILE A 127 -14.88 -11.23 -6.25
N GLN A 128 -14.06 -12.15 -6.76
CA GLN A 128 -14.55 -13.36 -7.39
C GLN A 128 -15.33 -14.28 -6.45
N GLY A 129 -14.93 -14.31 -5.17
CA GLY A 129 -15.62 -15.04 -4.11
C GLY A 129 -16.92 -14.39 -3.63
N GLY A 130 -17.23 -13.16 -4.09
CA GLY A 130 -18.44 -12.44 -3.70
C GLY A 130 -18.36 -11.77 -2.33
N TYR A 131 -17.16 -11.63 -1.75
CA TYR A 131 -16.96 -11.01 -0.44
C TYR A 131 -17.06 -9.48 -0.46
N GLY A 132 -16.99 -8.85 -1.61
CA GLY A 132 -17.14 -7.41 -1.78
C GLY A 132 -17.13 -6.98 -3.25
N LYS A 133 -17.67 -5.79 -3.52
CA LYS A 133 -17.64 -5.17 -4.86
C LYS A 133 -16.41 -4.31 -5.05
N HIS A 134 -16.03 -3.56 -4.00
CA HIS A 134 -14.88 -2.67 -3.99
C HIS A 134 -13.93 -3.09 -2.88
N ILE A 135 -12.70 -3.31 -3.24
CA ILE A 135 -11.61 -3.69 -2.34
C ILE A 135 -10.46 -2.74 -2.59
N LEU A 136 -9.90 -2.20 -1.51
CA LEU A 136 -8.74 -1.33 -1.56
C LEU A 136 -7.48 -2.16 -1.37
N CYS A 137 -6.48 -1.90 -2.20
CA CYS A 137 -5.14 -2.49 -2.10
C CYS A 137 -4.15 -1.33 -1.99
N ALA A 138 -3.34 -1.33 -0.94
CA ALA A 138 -2.38 -0.27 -0.70
C ALA A 138 -1.03 -0.84 -0.25
N THR A 139 0.04 -0.14 -0.59
CA THR A 139 1.37 -0.42 -0.08
C THR A 139 2.14 0.88 0.04
N SER A 140 3.04 0.93 1.01
CA SER A 140 3.91 2.07 1.21
C SER A 140 5.35 1.65 1.46
N SER A 141 6.25 2.58 1.28
CA SER A 141 7.63 2.53 1.75
C SER A 141 8.15 3.95 1.88
N HIS A 142 8.51 4.33 3.09
CA HIS A 142 9.17 5.59 3.34
C HIS A 142 10.65 5.34 3.62
N PHE A 143 11.54 6.05 2.90
CA PHE A 143 12.98 5.76 2.94
C PHE A 143 13.56 5.79 4.36
N ALA A 144 13.18 6.74 5.20
CA ALA A 144 13.75 6.89 6.54
C ALA A 144 13.20 5.89 7.56
N SER A 145 11.90 5.55 7.48
CA SER A 145 11.31 4.50 8.30
C SER A 145 11.87 3.12 7.93
N ALA A 146 11.99 2.84 6.64
CA ALA A 146 12.61 1.61 6.14
C ALA A 146 14.09 1.52 6.50
N GLU A 147 14.85 2.60 6.38
CA GLU A 147 16.24 2.68 6.82
C GLU A 147 16.40 2.36 8.31
N LYS A 148 15.54 2.93 9.15
CA LYS A 148 15.56 2.70 10.59
C LYS A 148 15.27 1.23 10.94
N GLU A 149 14.35 0.60 10.23
CA GLU A 149 13.95 -0.77 10.47
C GLU A 149 14.99 -1.79 9.95
N PHE A 150 15.48 -1.60 8.73
CA PHE A 150 16.34 -2.59 8.08
C PHE A 150 17.83 -2.33 8.24
N ARG A 151 18.24 -1.11 8.52
CA ARG A 151 19.61 -0.82 8.93
C ARG A 151 19.75 -0.90 10.43
N PHE A 152 19.64 -2.10 10.94
CA PHE A 152 19.75 -2.45 12.34
C PHE A 152 20.82 -1.65 13.14
N PRO A 153 22.02 -1.37 12.61
CA PRO A 153 23.01 -0.58 13.34
C PRO A 153 22.55 0.82 13.71
N LEU A 154 21.69 1.46 12.92
CA LEU A 154 21.21 2.82 13.18
C LEU A 154 20.26 2.86 14.37
N GLY A 155 19.34 1.91 14.49
CA GLY A 155 18.38 1.85 15.59
C GLY A 155 19.02 1.60 16.96
N TYR A 156 20.21 0.99 16.99
CA TYR A 156 20.94 0.64 18.22
C TYR A 156 22.21 1.45 18.41
N GLY A 157 22.44 2.47 17.64
CA GLY A 157 23.59 3.37 17.79
C GLY A 157 24.92 2.80 17.27
N ASN A 158 24.91 1.72 16.53
CA ASN A 158 26.09 1.17 15.88
C ASN A 158 26.49 2.00 14.65
N GLN A 159 27.79 1.98 14.31
CA GLN A 159 28.28 2.70 13.16
C GLN A 159 27.69 2.13 11.85
N ARG A 160 27.28 3.05 10.99
CA ARG A 160 26.89 2.72 9.62
C ARG A 160 28.10 2.15 8.87
N PRO A 161 27.98 1.04 8.13
CA PRO A 161 29.04 0.61 7.24
C PRO A 161 29.42 1.72 6.24
N LEU A 162 30.72 1.85 5.98
CA LEU A 162 31.26 2.74 4.96
C LEU A 162 30.98 2.12 3.57
N SER A 163 29.78 2.21 3.08
CA SER A 163 29.45 1.74 1.72
C SER A 163 28.51 2.70 1.05
#